data_6352ff3849e8a19b0b4cba085d290cd4
#
_entry.id   6352ff3849e8a19b0b4cba085d290cd4
#
_cell.length_a   1.000
_cell.length_b   1.000
_cell.length_c   1.000
_cell.angle_alpha   90.00
_cell.angle_beta   90.00
_cell.angle_gamma   90.00
#
_symmetry.space_group_name_H-M   'P 1'
#
loop_
_entity.id
_entity.type
_entity.pdbx_description
1 polymer ?
#
loop_
_entity_poly.entity_id
_entity_poly.type
_entity_poly.pdbx_seq_one_letter_code
_entity_poly.pdbx_strand_id
1 'polypeptide(L)'
;MKPIVVIGFLGTQLDAGQGAGRWHKWRPTVSLAQHDDMVVARIELLHTRKHTALAELVKADIAAVSPETLVNLVPFDLEDPWDFGEVYTRLYDWARAYPFQPEREQYWTHITTGTHVAQICMFLLSESRVVPGVLAQTSPPRKQRQGDAGKVALIDLDLSRYDPIARRFDADQRDAVAFLKSGIATRNARFNALIDEIERVAVRSRAPILLVGPTGAGKSFLARRMFELKQARHQVTGPFVEVNCATLRGDGAASTLFGHKKGSFTGAASDRAGLLRTAHQGALFLDEIGELGLDEQAMLLKAIEEKRFFPVGADKEVESDFQLIAGTHRDLRRDVAQGRFREDLFARINLWTYDLPGLAQRPEDIEPNLDHLLALHAAENHRVVRFNAEARTAYLRFAQSSEAIWRGNFRDLSASVTRLATLADGGRIAVALVEAEIARLRWLWKHEGTGASVAADDEVDLEALLGEERFAALDLFDRLQLEAVVRVCRPARSLSEAGRQLFQASRTQRSVVNDADRLRKYLAKMGLDWARVSADARP
;
A
#
# COMPACT_ATOMS: atom_id res chain seq x y z
N MET A 1 -1.42 -31.09 34.74
CA MET A 1 -0.87 -29.76 34.39
C MET A 1 0.64 -29.90 34.23
N LYS A 2 1.27 -29.11 33.37
CA LYS A 2 2.74 -29.05 33.33
C LYS A 2 3.26 -28.36 34.58
N PRO A 3 4.39 -28.79 35.19
CA PRO A 3 5.00 -28.10 36.32
C PRO A 3 5.40 -26.67 35.93
N ILE A 4 5.13 -25.73 36.82
CA ILE A 4 5.42 -24.30 36.62
C ILE A 4 6.86 -24.03 37.05
N VAL A 5 7.62 -23.41 36.13
CA VAL A 5 8.99 -22.94 36.39
C VAL A 5 9.01 -21.42 36.30
N VAL A 6 9.35 -20.77 37.38
CA VAL A 6 9.45 -19.30 37.42
C VAL A 6 10.91 -18.87 37.25
N ILE A 7 11.15 -17.90 36.39
CA ILE A 7 12.46 -17.26 36.18
C ILE A 7 12.32 -15.79 36.57
N GLY A 8 13.14 -15.33 37.51
CA GLY A 8 13.05 -13.94 37.96
C GLY A 8 14.27 -13.48 38.70
N PHE A 9 14.41 -12.17 38.84
CA PHE A 9 15.46 -11.56 39.64
C PHE A 9 15.08 -11.48 41.13
N LEU A 10 16.06 -11.61 42.01
CA LEU A 10 15.89 -11.32 43.41
C LEU A 10 15.53 -9.86 43.64
N GLY A 11 14.47 -9.59 44.36
CA GLY A 11 14.05 -8.25 44.75
C GLY A 11 14.89 -7.72 45.94
N THR A 12 16.02 -7.08 45.68
CA THR A 12 16.97 -6.65 46.72
C THR A 12 16.39 -5.73 47.77
N GLN A 13 15.31 -5.00 47.47
CA GLN A 13 14.55 -4.15 48.38
C GLN A 13 13.22 -4.77 48.79
N LEU A 14 12.49 -5.33 47.85
CA LEU A 14 11.15 -5.85 48.09
C LEU A 14 11.15 -7.19 48.82
N ASP A 15 12.10 -8.10 48.48
CA ASP A 15 12.27 -9.37 49.17
C ASP A 15 13.12 -9.29 50.45
N ALA A 16 13.69 -8.09 50.76
CA ALA A 16 14.50 -7.89 51.93
C ALA A 16 13.65 -7.86 53.21
N GLY A 17 14.20 -8.48 54.26
CA GLY A 17 13.61 -8.47 55.60
C GLY A 17 14.51 -9.16 56.62
N GLN A 18 14.49 -8.71 57.87
CA GLN A 18 15.25 -9.32 58.97
C GLN A 18 14.32 -9.84 60.06
N GLY A 19 14.72 -10.93 60.70
CA GLY A 19 13.98 -11.52 61.83
C GLY A 19 12.56 -11.97 61.46
N ALA A 20 11.71 -12.17 62.48
CA ALA A 20 10.33 -12.61 62.30
C ALA A 20 9.45 -11.54 61.61
N GLY A 21 9.82 -10.26 61.66
CA GLY A 21 9.08 -9.15 61.08
C GLY A 21 9.00 -9.21 59.54
N ARG A 22 9.86 -9.98 58.87
CA ARG A 22 9.84 -10.17 57.40
C ARG A 22 8.56 -10.85 56.92
N TRP A 23 7.89 -11.62 57.73
CA TRP A 23 6.63 -12.30 57.42
C TRP A 23 5.41 -11.35 57.42
N HIS A 24 5.58 -10.15 57.94
CA HIS A 24 4.53 -9.12 57.88
C HIS A 24 4.63 -8.24 56.63
N LYS A 25 5.71 -8.38 55.87
CA LYS A 25 5.89 -7.68 54.60
C LYS A 25 5.51 -8.58 53.45
N TRP A 26 4.80 -8.00 52.47
CA TRP A 26 4.63 -8.66 51.19
C TRP A 26 6.00 -8.68 50.45
N ARG A 27 6.41 -9.85 50.02
CA ARG A 27 7.67 -10.10 49.34
C ARG A 27 7.37 -10.79 48.01
N PRO A 28 7.62 -10.15 46.84
CA PRO A 28 7.16 -10.62 45.52
C PRO A 28 7.59 -12.04 45.19
N THR A 29 8.84 -12.39 45.45
CA THR A 29 9.36 -13.73 45.10
C THR A 29 8.82 -14.82 46.03
N VAL A 30 8.70 -14.53 47.33
CA VAL A 30 8.13 -15.49 48.29
C VAL A 30 6.63 -15.65 48.09
N SER A 31 5.93 -14.58 47.71
CA SER A 31 4.50 -14.61 47.47
C SER A 31 4.07 -15.56 46.36
N LEU A 32 4.94 -15.82 45.36
CA LEU A 32 4.69 -16.83 44.31
C LEU A 32 4.48 -18.23 44.86
N ALA A 33 5.09 -18.57 46.00
CA ALA A 33 4.97 -19.86 46.65
C ALA A 33 3.91 -19.91 47.77
N GLN A 34 3.17 -18.82 47.99
CA GLN A 34 2.13 -18.70 49.03
C GLN A 34 0.71 -18.87 48.53
N HIS A 35 0.51 -19.20 47.24
CA HIS A 35 -0.81 -19.37 46.66
C HIS A 35 -1.25 -20.83 46.73
N ASP A 36 -2.34 -21.12 47.41
CA ASP A 36 -2.87 -22.48 47.58
C ASP A 36 -3.40 -23.10 46.28
N ASP A 37 -3.84 -22.27 45.35
CA ASP A 37 -4.41 -22.65 44.05
C ASP A 37 -3.35 -22.84 42.95
N MET A 38 -2.06 -22.61 43.29
CA MET A 38 -0.98 -22.60 42.33
C MET A 38 0.32 -23.14 42.95
N VAL A 39 0.76 -24.29 42.48
CA VAL A 39 2.06 -24.87 42.92
C VAL A 39 3.15 -24.53 41.90
N VAL A 40 4.12 -23.76 42.34
CA VAL A 40 5.36 -23.50 41.57
C VAL A 40 6.33 -24.65 41.83
N ALA A 41 6.66 -25.41 40.77
CA ALA A 41 7.57 -26.55 40.91
C ALA A 41 9.03 -26.13 41.08
N ARG A 42 9.43 -25.04 40.39
CA ARG A 42 10.82 -24.57 40.43
C ARG A 42 10.90 -23.05 40.24
N ILE A 43 11.84 -22.42 40.95
CA ILE A 43 12.17 -21.00 40.75
C ILE A 43 13.66 -20.90 40.42
N GLU A 44 13.96 -20.34 39.25
CA GLU A 44 15.32 -19.92 38.88
C GLU A 44 15.51 -18.47 39.34
N LEU A 45 16.16 -18.30 40.51
CA LEU A 45 16.31 -16.99 41.14
C LEU A 45 17.66 -16.38 40.77
N LEU A 46 17.63 -15.42 39.83
CA LEU A 46 18.82 -14.70 39.38
C LEU A 46 19.20 -13.66 40.44
N HIS A 47 20.44 -13.67 40.87
CA HIS A 47 20.95 -12.74 41.90
C HIS A 47 22.42 -12.41 41.69
N THR A 48 22.87 -11.21 42.10
CA THR A 48 24.30 -10.90 42.13
C THR A 48 24.95 -11.58 43.33
N ARG A 49 26.24 -11.96 43.25
CA ARG A 49 26.98 -12.59 44.34
C ARG A 49 26.96 -11.77 45.63
N LYS A 50 26.91 -10.44 45.51
CA LYS A 50 26.76 -9.52 46.63
C LYS A 50 25.50 -9.79 47.48
N HIS A 51 24.45 -10.32 46.90
CA HIS A 51 23.15 -10.56 47.53
C HIS A 51 22.86 -12.03 47.80
N THR A 52 23.89 -12.92 47.74
CA THR A 52 23.72 -14.37 47.94
C THR A 52 23.07 -14.67 49.31
N ALA A 53 23.47 -13.97 50.39
CA ALA A 53 22.88 -14.17 51.71
C ALA A 53 21.36 -13.88 51.74
N LEU A 54 20.91 -12.87 51.01
CA LEU A 54 19.48 -12.59 50.87
C LEU A 54 18.78 -13.65 49.99
N ALA A 55 19.42 -14.12 48.92
CA ALA A 55 18.89 -15.17 48.09
C ALA A 55 18.71 -16.51 48.85
N GLU A 56 19.68 -16.88 49.69
CA GLU A 56 19.56 -18.05 50.55
C GLU A 56 18.45 -17.90 51.60
N LEU A 57 18.27 -16.70 52.18
CA LEU A 57 17.15 -16.42 53.10
C LEU A 57 15.80 -16.58 52.38
N VAL A 58 15.65 -16.02 51.17
CA VAL A 58 14.43 -16.16 50.37
C VAL A 58 14.16 -17.62 50.02
N LYS A 59 15.19 -18.38 49.64
CA LYS A 59 15.10 -19.83 49.39
C LYS A 59 14.62 -20.59 50.62
N ALA A 60 15.17 -20.32 51.79
CA ALA A 60 14.77 -20.94 53.05
C ALA A 60 13.31 -20.58 53.42
N ASP A 61 12.89 -19.34 53.19
CA ASP A 61 11.52 -18.91 53.43
C ASP A 61 10.52 -19.53 52.48
N ILE A 62 10.89 -19.72 51.21
CA ILE A 62 10.08 -20.44 50.23
C ILE A 62 9.93 -21.91 50.64
N ALA A 63 11.02 -22.57 51.02
CA ALA A 63 10.99 -23.96 51.50
C ALA A 63 10.12 -24.11 52.79
N ALA A 64 10.00 -23.07 53.61
CA ALA A 64 9.14 -23.11 54.79
C ALA A 64 7.64 -22.97 54.49
N VAL A 65 7.26 -22.32 53.37
CA VAL A 65 5.85 -22.12 52.97
C VAL A 65 5.40 -23.10 51.87
N SER A 66 6.31 -23.55 51.03
CA SER A 66 6.07 -24.51 49.92
C SER A 66 7.25 -25.46 49.80
N PRO A 67 7.30 -26.54 50.64
CA PRO A 67 8.39 -27.49 50.62
C PRO A 67 8.61 -28.21 49.29
N GLU A 68 7.60 -28.25 48.44
CA GLU A 68 7.61 -28.84 47.11
C GLU A 68 8.23 -27.92 46.04
N THR A 69 8.43 -26.65 46.35
CA THR A 69 9.04 -25.68 45.42
C THR A 69 10.57 -25.73 45.51
N LEU A 70 11.21 -26.16 44.41
CA LEU A 70 12.67 -26.15 44.29
C LEU A 70 13.15 -24.73 43.94
N VAL A 71 14.08 -24.17 44.71
CA VAL A 71 14.69 -22.86 44.38
C VAL A 71 16.16 -23.06 43.99
N ASN A 72 16.45 -22.77 42.72
CA ASN A 72 17.81 -22.72 42.20
C ASN A 72 18.33 -21.29 42.25
N LEU A 73 19.43 -21.08 42.93
CA LEU A 73 20.10 -19.79 42.99
C LEU A 73 21.05 -19.68 41.79
N VAL A 74 20.79 -18.69 40.93
CA VAL A 74 21.56 -18.44 39.70
C VAL A 74 22.39 -17.18 39.89
N PRO A 75 23.72 -17.28 40.11
CA PRO A 75 24.59 -16.10 40.17
C PRO A 75 24.57 -15.37 38.81
N PHE A 76 24.21 -14.10 38.86
CA PHE A 76 24.07 -13.24 37.69
C PHE A 76 24.68 -11.88 37.99
N ASP A 77 26.00 -11.77 37.78
CA ASP A 77 26.75 -10.56 38.07
C ASP A 77 26.76 -9.64 36.85
N LEU A 78 26.54 -8.34 37.10
CA LEU A 78 26.56 -7.26 36.13
C LEU A 78 27.52 -6.18 36.61
N GLU A 79 28.26 -5.57 35.72
CA GLU A 79 29.09 -4.41 36.02
C GLU A 79 28.22 -3.19 36.29
N ASP A 80 27.27 -2.92 35.41
CA ASP A 80 26.22 -1.91 35.56
C ASP A 80 24.82 -2.50 35.34
N PRO A 81 24.04 -2.72 36.41
CA PRO A 81 22.65 -3.19 36.32
C PRO A 81 21.68 -2.22 35.62
N TRP A 82 22.12 -1.01 35.26
CA TRP A 82 21.36 -0.01 34.54
C TRP A 82 21.77 0.12 33.07
N ASP A 83 22.87 -0.50 32.65
CA ASP A 83 23.24 -0.58 31.23
C ASP A 83 22.39 -1.59 30.52
N PHE A 84 21.57 -1.10 29.58
CA PHE A 84 20.65 -1.93 28.82
C PHE A 84 21.37 -2.98 27.94
N GLY A 85 22.49 -2.59 27.32
CA GLY A 85 23.25 -3.46 26.43
C GLY A 85 23.88 -4.63 27.18
N GLU A 86 24.48 -4.38 28.34
CA GLU A 86 25.08 -5.42 29.20
C GLU A 86 24.00 -6.38 29.74
N VAL A 87 22.93 -5.84 30.32
CA VAL A 87 21.85 -6.64 30.91
C VAL A 87 21.18 -7.51 29.85
N TYR A 88 20.87 -6.95 28.67
CA TYR A 88 20.24 -7.69 27.59
C TYR A 88 21.14 -8.82 27.07
N THR A 89 22.41 -8.52 26.79
CA THR A 89 23.37 -9.50 26.27
C THR A 89 23.57 -10.66 27.26
N ARG A 90 23.78 -10.36 28.53
CA ARG A 90 23.97 -11.38 29.56
C ARG A 90 22.73 -12.25 29.77
N LEU A 91 21.53 -11.65 29.76
CA LEU A 91 20.27 -12.40 29.86
C LEU A 91 20.01 -13.24 28.63
N TYR A 92 20.33 -12.73 27.45
CA TYR A 92 20.20 -13.47 26.20
C TYR A 92 21.12 -14.69 26.19
N ASP A 93 22.40 -14.51 26.56
CA ASP A 93 23.38 -15.61 26.63
C ASP A 93 22.96 -16.67 27.64
N TRP A 94 22.51 -16.24 28.83
CA TRP A 94 21.98 -17.14 29.84
C TRP A 94 20.77 -17.93 29.35
N ALA A 95 19.82 -17.25 28.73
CA ALA A 95 18.61 -17.88 28.19
C ALA A 95 18.94 -18.88 27.08
N ARG A 96 19.92 -18.55 26.23
CA ARG A 96 20.39 -19.47 25.17
C ARG A 96 21.08 -20.73 25.72
N ALA A 97 21.72 -20.61 26.85
CA ALA A 97 22.39 -21.74 27.51
C ALA A 97 21.46 -22.57 28.41
N TYR A 98 20.31 -21.99 28.82
CA TYR A 98 19.36 -22.67 29.69
C TYR A 98 18.58 -23.76 28.94
N PRO A 99 18.50 -25.02 29.47
CA PRO A 99 17.85 -26.14 28.77
C PRO A 99 16.33 -26.12 28.91
N PHE A 100 15.66 -25.19 28.24
CA PHE A 100 14.20 -25.08 28.23
C PHE A 100 13.54 -26.35 27.69
N GLN A 101 12.48 -26.83 28.36
CA GLN A 101 11.66 -27.97 27.95
C GLN A 101 10.18 -27.59 27.87
N PRO A 102 9.77 -26.73 26.91
CA PRO A 102 8.39 -26.21 26.86
C PRO A 102 7.34 -27.28 26.63
N GLU A 103 7.73 -28.44 26.12
CA GLU A 103 6.85 -29.61 25.99
C GLU A 103 6.47 -30.21 27.34
N ARG A 104 7.33 -30.09 28.36
CA ARG A 104 7.18 -30.72 29.68
C ARG A 104 6.91 -29.74 30.79
N GLU A 105 7.38 -28.51 30.70
CA GLU A 105 7.34 -27.47 31.70
C GLU A 105 6.61 -26.23 31.18
N GLN A 106 5.99 -25.47 32.08
CA GLN A 106 5.41 -24.17 31.79
C GLN A 106 6.29 -23.09 32.41
N TYR A 107 6.79 -22.18 31.60
CA TYR A 107 7.70 -21.14 32.06
C TYR A 107 6.97 -19.83 32.31
N TRP A 108 7.27 -19.20 33.44
CA TRP A 108 6.77 -17.88 33.82
C TRP A 108 7.95 -16.94 34.06
N THR A 109 8.01 -15.85 33.36
CA THR A 109 9.01 -14.81 33.54
C THR A 109 8.50 -13.78 34.53
N HIS A 110 9.04 -13.77 35.75
CA HIS A 110 8.62 -12.88 36.83
C HIS A 110 9.26 -11.49 36.65
N ILE A 111 8.41 -10.47 36.36
CA ILE A 111 8.83 -9.11 36.03
C ILE A 111 8.57 -8.07 37.13
N THR A 112 8.23 -8.49 38.36
CA THR A 112 7.97 -7.54 39.45
C THR A 112 9.25 -7.09 40.15
N THR A 113 10.31 -7.87 40.09
CA THR A 113 11.58 -7.67 40.77
C THR A 113 12.71 -7.42 39.77
N GLY A 114 13.85 -6.96 40.27
CA GLY A 114 14.98 -6.48 39.47
C GLY A 114 14.93 -4.99 39.16
N THR A 115 15.94 -4.47 38.46
CA THR A 115 15.93 -3.09 37.95
C THR A 115 14.91 -2.94 36.82
N HIS A 116 14.46 -1.73 36.51
CA HIS A 116 13.58 -1.48 35.37
C HIS A 116 14.21 -1.96 34.05
N VAL A 117 15.52 -1.85 33.91
CA VAL A 117 16.26 -2.37 32.74
C VAL A 117 16.14 -3.89 32.67
N ALA A 118 16.36 -4.60 33.77
CA ALA A 118 16.20 -6.04 33.82
C ALA A 118 14.76 -6.49 33.50
N GLN A 119 13.75 -5.78 34.00
CA GLN A 119 12.34 -6.04 33.71
C GLN A 119 12.02 -5.85 32.21
N ILE A 120 12.53 -4.79 31.57
CA ILE A 120 12.37 -4.55 30.13
C ILE A 120 13.07 -5.64 29.32
N CYS A 121 14.31 -6.01 29.69
CA CYS A 121 15.05 -7.07 29.01
C CYS A 121 14.34 -8.42 29.10
N MET A 122 13.82 -8.79 30.29
CA MET A 122 13.02 -10.01 30.50
C MET A 122 11.73 -9.99 29.65
N PHE A 123 11.07 -8.84 29.56
CA PHE A 123 9.90 -8.65 28.69
C PHE A 123 10.27 -8.90 27.22
N LEU A 124 11.34 -8.28 26.72
CA LEU A 124 11.78 -8.43 25.32
C LEU A 124 12.19 -9.87 24.98
N LEU A 125 12.87 -10.56 25.90
CA LEU A 125 13.27 -11.95 25.72
C LEU A 125 12.06 -12.91 25.71
N SER A 126 11.03 -12.63 26.47
CA SER A 126 9.78 -13.38 26.47
C SER A 126 8.94 -13.07 25.22
N GLU A 127 8.88 -11.82 24.78
CA GLU A 127 8.20 -11.39 23.56
C GLU A 127 8.84 -12.03 22.31
N SER A 128 10.17 -12.00 22.23
CA SER A 128 10.93 -12.65 21.14
C SER A 128 10.98 -14.17 21.25
N ARG A 129 10.35 -14.77 22.26
CA ARG A 129 10.32 -16.22 22.53
C ARG A 129 11.71 -16.87 22.74
N VAL A 130 12.71 -16.09 23.07
CA VAL A 130 14.01 -16.59 23.53
C VAL A 130 13.85 -17.27 24.90
N VAL A 131 13.01 -16.67 25.78
CA VAL A 131 12.48 -17.32 26.97
C VAL A 131 11.03 -17.74 26.65
N PRO A 132 10.74 -19.05 26.59
CA PRO A 132 9.39 -19.53 26.29
C PRO A 132 8.44 -19.28 27.49
N GLY A 133 7.15 -19.09 27.22
CA GLY A 133 6.12 -18.99 28.25
C GLY A 133 5.45 -17.63 28.34
N VAL A 134 5.00 -17.25 29.52
CA VAL A 134 4.22 -16.05 29.79
C VAL A 134 4.92 -15.17 30.83
N LEU A 135 4.57 -13.87 30.83
CA LEU A 135 5.03 -12.98 31.89
C LEU A 135 4.17 -13.14 33.14
N ALA A 136 4.80 -13.14 34.30
CA ALA A 136 4.14 -13.15 35.61
C ALA A 136 4.43 -11.85 36.36
N GLN A 137 3.39 -11.19 36.78
CA GLN A 137 3.47 -9.99 37.62
C GLN A 137 2.81 -10.26 38.97
N THR A 138 3.54 -10.04 40.06
CA THR A 138 2.98 -10.08 41.41
C THR A 138 2.63 -8.68 41.87
N SER A 139 1.58 -8.55 42.66
CA SER A 139 1.18 -7.27 43.26
C SER A 139 0.75 -7.46 44.72
N PRO A 140 1.01 -6.46 45.60
CA PRO A 140 0.67 -6.54 47.02
C PRO A 140 -0.85 -6.64 47.23
N PRO A 141 -1.32 -7.21 48.34
CA PRO A 141 -2.72 -7.24 48.70
C PRO A 141 -3.27 -5.82 48.88
N ARG A 142 -4.51 -5.59 48.44
CA ARG A 142 -5.19 -4.28 48.56
C ARG A 142 -5.41 -3.82 50.03
N LYS A 143 -5.55 -4.78 50.94
CA LYS A 143 -5.61 -4.54 52.37
C LYS A 143 -4.57 -5.44 53.01
N GLN A 144 -3.61 -4.85 53.72
CA GLN A 144 -2.58 -5.61 54.46
C GLN A 144 -3.29 -6.50 55.50
N ARG A 145 -3.48 -7.75 55.18
CA ARG A 145 -3.79 -8.80 56.14
C ARG A 145 -2.54 -9.68 56.29
N GLN A 146 -2.25 -10.08 57.52
CA GLN A 146 -1.12 -10.94 57.81
C GLN A 146 -1.27 -12.26 57.05
N GLY A 147 -0.26 -12.64 56.25
CA GLY A 147 -0.27 -13.87 55.47
C GLY A 147 -0.97 -13.79 54.08
N ASP A 148 -1.44 -12.62 53.65
CA ASP A 148 -2.02 -12.48 52.30
C ASP A 148 -0.92 -12.40 51.22
N ALA A 149 -0.89 -13.39 50.35
CA ALA A 149 0.08 -13.52 49.26
C ALA A 149 -0.02 -12.42 48.16
N GLY A 150 -1.09 -11.60 48.18
CA GLY A 150 -1.36 -10.65 47.12
C GLY A 150 -1.97 -11.30 45.87
N LYS A 151 -1.63 -10.83 44.68
CA LYS A 151 -2.15 -11.38 43.41
C LYS A 151 -1.00 -11.69 42.47
N VAL A 152 -1.15 -12.78 41.73
CA VAL A 152 -0.36 -13.11 40.56
C VAL A 152 -1.20 -12.85 39.33
N ALA A 153 -0.70 -12.02 38.42
CA ALA A 153 -1.31 -11.76 37.13
C ALA A 153 -0.40 -12.33 36.04
N LEU A 154 -0.92 -13.21 35.23
CA LEU A 154 -0.23 -13.71 34.04
C LEU A 154 -0.54 -12.78 32.87
N ILE A 155 0.50 -12.31 32.22
CA ILE A 155 0.41 -11.46 31.04
C ILE A 155 0.81 -12.33 29.84
N ASP A 156 -0.17 -12.73 29.06
CA ASP A 156 0.07 -13.37 27.78
C ASP A 156 0.33 -12.27 26.76
N LEU A 157 1.49 -12.31 26.08
CA LEU A 157 1.88 -11.31 25.08
C LEU A 157 1.12 -11.48 23.74
N ASP A 158 0.30 -12.51 23.63
CA ASP A 158 -0.67 -12.60 22.55
C ASP A 158 -1.78 -11.57 22.76
N LEU A 159 -1.58 -10.38 22.18
CA LEU A 159 -2.50 -9.25 22.30
C LEU A 159 -3.91 -9.55 21.79
N SER A 160 -4.08 -10.62 20.99
CA SER A 160 -5.39 -11.06 20.49
C SER A 160 -6.33 -11.54 21.59
N ARG A 161 -5.77 -11.92 22.76
CA ARG A 161 -6.55 -12.38 23.93
C ARG A 161 -7.01 -11.25 24.86
N TYR A 162 -6.56 -10.01 24.64
CA TYR A 162 -6.98 -8.87 25.44
C TYR A 162 -8.04 -8.06 24.70
N ASP A 163 -9.31 -8.46 24.84
CA ASP A 163 -10.46 -7.78 24.23
C ASP A 163 -10.41 -6.23 24.24
N PRO A 164 -10.06 -5.54 25.36
CA PRO A 164 -10.02 -4.09 25.35
C PRO A 164 -8.87 -3.53 24.51
N ILE A 165 -7.73 -4.24 24.43
CA ILE A 165 -6.56 -3.83 23.64
C ILE A 165 -6.79 -4.17 22.19
N ALA A 166 -7.27 -5.38 21.89
CA ALA A 166 -7.66 -5.78 20.54
C ALA A 166 -8.69 -4.82 19.93
N ARG A 167 -9.73 -4.45 20.69
CA ARG A 167 -10.74 -3.45 20.24
C ARG A 167 -10.15 -2.08 19.94
N ARG A 168 -9.13 -1.63 20.70
CA ARG A 168 -8.43 -0.37 20.41
C ARG A 168 -7.61 -0.47 19.12
N PHE A 169 -6.85 -1.56 18.92
CA PHE A 169 -6.15 -1.79 17.66
C PHE A 169 -7.10 -1.89 16.47
N ASP A 170 -8.23 -2.57 16.62
CA ASP A 170 -9.26 -2.64 15.59
C ASP A 170 -9.90 -1.27 15.32
N ALA A 171 -10.11 -0.45 16.34
CA ALA A 171 -10.61 0.91 16.19
C ALA A 171 -9.58 1.79 15.46
N ASP A 172 -8.30 1.77 15.89
CA ASP A 172 -7.23 2.52 15.24
C ASP A 172 -7.03 2.10 13.78
N GLN A 173 -7.20 0.80 13.47
CA GLN A 173 -7.13 0.30 12.10
C GLN A 173 -8.35 0.76 11.28
N ARG A 174 -9.56 0.71 11.85
CA ARG A 174 -10.78 1.22 11.18
C ARG A 174 -10.67 2.71 10.89
N ASP A 175 -10.16 3.49 11.82
CA ASP A 175 -9.95 4.93 11.64
C ASP A 175 -8.92 5.21 10.54
N ALA A 176 -7.83 4.44 10.47
CA ALA A 176 -6.83 4.56 9.42
C ALA A 176 -7.37 4.16 8.04
N VAL A 177 -8.17 3.09 7.95
CA VAL A 177 -8.86 2.68 6.72
C VAL A 177 -9.88 3.73 6.30
N ALA A 178 -10.68 4.26 7.24
CA ALA A 178 -11.62 5.35 6.98
C ALA A 178 -10.91 6.61 6.49
N PHE A 179 -9.74 6.90 7.05
CA PHE A 179 -8.89 8.00 6.62
C PHE A 179 -8.39 7.81 5.18
N LEU A 180 -7.89 6.62 4.81
CA LEU A 180 -7.47 6.32 3.42
C LEU A 180 -8.62 6.45 2.42
N LYS A 181 -9.84 6.10 2.84
CA LYS A 181 -11.07 6.27 2.04
C LYS A 181 -11.62 7.69 2.06
N SER A 182 -11.02 8.61 2.82
CA SER A 182 -11.50 10.00 3.03
C SER A 182 -12.95 10.08 3.54
N GLY A 183 -13.35 9.12 4.36
CA GLY A 183 -14.71 9.04 4.89
C GLY A 183 -15.77 8.61 3.86
N ILE A 184 -15.38 8.25 2.63
CA ILE A 184 -16.31 7.73 1.62
C ILE A 184 -16.62 6.28 1.96
N ALA A 185 -17.90 5.98 2.19
CA ALA A 185 -18.38 4.63 2.44
C ALA A 185 -18.38 3.83 1.13
N THR A 186 -17.26 3.16 0.81
CA THR A 186 -17.21 2.29 -0.37
C THR A 186 -18.00 1.02 -0.12
N ARG A 187 -18.81 0.60 -1.10
CA ARG A 187 -19.64 -0.60 -1.05
C ARG A 187 -18.98 -1.81 -1.72
N ASN A 188 -17.95 -1.58 -2.52
CA ASN A 188 -17.23 -2.65 -3.22
C ASN A 188 -16.34 -3.44 -2.25
N ALA A 189 -16.66 -4.72 -2.04
CA ALA A 189 -15.94 -5.59 -1.10
C ALA A 189 -14.47 -5.80 -1.48
N ARG A 190 -14.18 -5.95 -2.79
CA ARG A 190 -12.82 -6.14 -3.30
C ARG A 190 -11.98 -4.88 -3.07
N PHE A 191 -12.55 -3.72 -3.33
CA PHE A 191 -11.85 -2.45 -3.08
C PHE A 191 -11.63 -2.21 -1.59
N ASN A 192 -12.59 -2.60 -0.73
CA ASN A 192 -12.42 -2.52 0.72
C ASN A 192 -11.25 -3.38 1.19
N ALA A 193 -11.17 -4.64 0.75
CA ALA A 193 -10.05 -5.55 1.08
C ALA A 193 -8.69 -5.00 0.58
N LEU A 194 -8.67 -4.40 -0.60
CA LEU A 194 -7.48 -3.75 -1.15
C LEU A 194 -7.01 -2.58 -0.27
N ILE A 195 -7.92 -1.71 0.18
CA ILE A 195 -7.56 -0.59 1.05
C ILE A 195 -7.10 -1.07 2.42
N ASP A 196 -7.71 -2.14 2.97
CA ASP A 196 -7.29 -2.74 4.24
C ASP A 196 -5.86 -3.32 4.15
N GLU A 197 -5.48 -3.87 3.00
CA GLU A 197 -4.11 -4.33 2.75
C GLU A 197 -3.13 -3.16 2.60
N ILE A 198 -3.50 -2.16 1.80
CA ILE A 198 -2.70 -0.95 1.60
C ILE A 198 -2.43 -0.24 2.94
N GLU A 199 -3.42 -0.15 3.82
CA GLU A 199 -3.25 0.43 5.16
C GLU A 199 -2.17 -0.31 5.94
N ARG A 200 -2.29 -1.64 6.03
CA ARG A 200 -1.30 -2.46 6.75
C ARG A 200 0.11 -2.28 6.21
N VAL A 201 0.26 -2.27 4.88
CA VAL A 201 1.56 -2.07 4.23
C VAL A 201 2.05 -0.64 4.41
N ALA A 202 1.18 0.36 4.22
CA ALA A 202 1.55 1.76 4.42
C ALA A 202 2.11 2.02 5.83
N VAL A 203 1.55 1.38 6.86
CA VAL A 203 1.99 1.54 8.25
C VAL A 203 3.25 0.73 8.58
N ARG A 204 3.43 -0.47 7.99
CA ARG A 204 4.47 -1.43 8.41
C ARG A 204 5.69 -1.47 7.51
N SER A 205 5.58 -0.97 6.27
CA SER A 205 6.66 -1.06 5.28
C SER A 205 7.20 0.30 4.88
N ARG A 206 8.52 0.36 4.62
CA ARG A 206 9.20 1.47 3.96
C ARG A 206 9.62 1.13 2.52
N ALA A 207 9.34 -0.08 2.07
CA ALA A 207 9.64 -0.50 0.72
C ALA A 207 8.81 0.32 -0.31
N PRO A 208 9.25 0.39 -1.56
CA PRO A 208 8.49 1.00 -2.64
C PRO A 208 7.09 0.40 -2.78
N ILE A 209 6.12 1.25 -3.13
CA ILE A 209 4.73 0.86 -3.41
C ILE A 209 4.41 1.26 -4.84
N LEU A 210 3.89 0.31 -5.64
CA LEU A 210 3.47 0.53 -7.01
C LEU A 210 1.94 0.51 -7.10
N LEU A 211 1.35 1.61 -7.52
CA LEU A 211 -0.09 1.75 -7.77
C LEU A 211 -0.34 1.64 -9.27
N VAL A 212 -0.94 0.56 -9.69
CA VAL A 212 -1.34 0.33 -11.08
C VAL A 212 -2.84 0.66 -11.22
N GLY A 213 -3.25 1.18 -12.34
CA GLY A 213 -4.68 1.43 -12.60
C GLY A 213 -4.91 2.53 -13.63
N PRO A 214 -6.13 2.61 -14.18
CA PRO A 214 -6.43 3.55 -15.25
C PRO A 214 -6.30 5.01 -14.79
N THR A 215 -6.17 5.89 -15.76
CA THR A 215 -6.11 7.34 -15.50
C THR A 215 -7.37 7.79 -14.75
N GLY A 216 -7.20 8.61 -13.72
CA GLY A 216 -8.32 9.08 -12.88
C GLY A 216 -8.88 8.06 -11.89
N ALA A 217 -8.26 6.88 -11.70
CA ALA A 217 -8.67 5.89 -10.69
C ALA A 217 -8.38 6.29 -9.23
N GLY A 218 -7.65 7.40 -9.02
CA GLY A 218 -7.35 7.93 -7.68
C GLY A 218 -5.95 7.59 -7.15
N LYS A 219 -5.00 7.18 -8.01
CA LYS A 219 -3.61 6.84 -7.62
C LYS A 219 -2.93 7.94 -6.80
N SER A 220 -2.88 9.17 -7.32
CA SER A 220 -2.24 10.33 -6.66
C SER A 220 -2.92 10.68 -5.35
N PHE A 221 -4.25 10.60 -5.32
CA PHE A 221 -5.03 10.84 -4.10
C PHE A 221 -4.67 9.81 -3.01
N LEU A 222 -4.65 8.52 -3.36
CA LEU A 222 -4.31 7.46 -2.43
C LEU A 222 -2.85 7.57 -1.94
N ALA A 223 -1.90 7.90 -2.82
CA ALA A 223 -0.50 8.13 -2.46
C ALA A 223 -0.36 9.25 -1.42
N ARG A 224 -1.07 10.36 -1.60
CA ARG A 224 -1.10 11.47 -0.64
C ARG A 224 -1.69 11.05 0.70
N ARG A 225 -2.80 10.28 0.69
CA ARG A 225 -3.41 9.76 1.93
C ARG A 225 -2.51 8.78 2.68
N MET A 226 -1.78 7.93 1.97
CA MET A 226 -0.77 7.06 2.59
C MET A 226 0.34 7.86 3.27
N PHE A 227 0.81 8.94 2.63
CA PHE A 227 1.79 9.83 3.25
C PHE A 227 1.25 10.53 4.50
N GLU A 228 0.04 11.11 4.42
CA GLU A 228 -0.61 11.77 5.56
C GLU A 228 -0.83 10.81 6.75
N LEU A 229 -1.20 9.55 6.47
CA LEU A 229 -1.30 8.50 7.48
C LEU A 229 0.04 8.22 8.18
N LYS A 230 1.13 8.12 7.39
CA LYS A 230 2.49 7.95 7.93
C LYS A 230 2.94 9.16 8.75
N GLN A 231 2.61 10.36 8.31
CA GLN A 231 2.92 11.60 9.01
C GLN A 231 2.17 11.67 10.35
N ALA A 232 0.89 11.33 10.36
CA ALA A 232 0.08 11.26 11.59
C ALA A 232 0.62 10.22 12.59
N ARG A 233 1.32 9.19 12.11
CA ARG A 233 1.99 8.17 12.93
C ARG A 233 3.47 8.45 13.19
N HIS A 234 3.95 9.64 12.89
CA HIS A 234 5.35 10.08 13.07
C HIS A 234 6.41 9.18 12.38
N GLN A 235 6.02 8.51 11.30
CA GLN A 235 6.92 7.61 10.54
C GLN A 235 7.74 8.34 9.48
N VAL A 236 7.30 9.53 9.08
CA VAL A 236 7.96 10.43 8.14
C VAL A 236 7.97 11.84 8.70
N THR A 237 9.08 12.55 8.50
CA THR A 237 9.27 13.94 8.98
C THR A 237 9.47 14.92 7.83
N GLY A 238 9.88 14.42 6.67
CA GLY A 238 10.07 15.20 5.44
C GLY A 238 8.78 15.40 4.65
N PRO A 239 8.82 16.12 3.55
CA PRO A 239 7.66 16.48 2.75
C PRO A 239 7.16 15.35 1.86
N PHE A 240 5.93 15.52 1.35
CA PHE A 240 5.40 14.78 0.21
C PHE A 240 5.77 15.51 -1.08
N VAL A 241 6.56 14.86 -1.92
CA VAL A 241 6.97 15.40 -3.23
C VAL A 241 6.28 14.60 -4.31
N GLU A 242 5.51 15.28 -5.15
CA GLU A 242 4.74 14.68 -6.24
C GLU A 242 5.23 15.21 -7.57
N VAL A 243 5.44 14.31 -8.54
CA VAL A 243 5.78 14.67 -9.90
C VAL A 243 5.14 13.71 -10.90
N ASN A 244 4.63 14.26 -12.00
CA ASN A 244 4.16 13.47 -13.13
C ASN A 244 5.32 13.28 -14.12
N CYS A 245 5.78 12.05 -14.27
CA CYS A 245 6.91 11.70 -15.14
C CYS A 245 6.63 11.98 -16.61
N ALA A 246 5.37 11.99 -17.05
CA ALA A 246 5.02 12.35 -18.43
C ALA A 246 5.35 13.82 -18.78
N THR A 247 5.52 14.69 -17.78
CA THR A 247 5.94 16.09 -17.96
C THR A 247 7.46 16.26 -18.02
N LEU A 248 8.21 15.21 -17.67
CA LEU A 248 9.66 15.21 -17.66
C LEU A 248 10.16 14.74 -19.02
N ARG A 249 10.84 15.62 -19.77
CA ARG A 249 11.31 15.30 -21.11
C ARG A 249 12.76 15.74 -21.31
N GLY A 250 13.53 14.94 -22.06
CA GLY A 250 14.91 15.23 -22.45
C GLY A 250 15.82 15.49 -21.25
N ASP A 251 16.89 16.26 -21.45
CA ASP A 251 17.92 16.56 -20.45
C ASP A 251 17.38 17.23 -19.17
N GLY A 252 16.19 17.83 -19.23
CA GLY A 252 15.53 18.43 -18.08
C GLY A 252 14.96 17.41 -17.07
N ALA A 253 14.72 16.17 -17.47
CA ALA A 253 14.17 15.13 -16.62
C ALA A 253 15.15 14.76 -15.50
N ALA A 254 16.37 14.38 -15.86
CA ALA A 254 17.43 14.06 -14.90
C ALA A 254 17.71 15.23 -13.96
N SER A 255 17.83 16.46 -14.51
CA SER A 255 18.02 17.68 -13.72
C SER A 255 16.87 17.94 -12.73
N THR A 256 15.63 17.67 -13.11
CA THR A 256 14.47 17.86 -12.22
C THR A 256 14.45 16.86 -11.10
N LEU A 257 14.67 15.59 -11.39
CA LEU A 257 14.66 14.52 -10.40
C LEU A 257 15.89 14.57 -9.48
N PHE A 258 17.08 14.57 -10.06
CA PHE A 258 18.34 14.38 -9.31
C PHE A 258 19.05 15.68 -8.97
N GLY A 259 18.62 16.80 -9.58
CA GLY A 259 19.31 18.09 -9.46
C GLY A 259 20.50 18.22 -10.40
N HIS A 260 21.13 19.39 -10.40
CA HIS A 260 22.32 19.66 -11.18
C HIS A 260 23.22 20.71 -10.54
N LYS A 261 24.48 20.69 -10.94
CA LYS A 261 25.45 21.76 -10.66
C LYS A 261 25.43 22.82 -11.75
N LYS A 262 25.71 24.06 -11.36
CA LYS A 262 25.87 25.16 -12.29
C LYS A 262 26.90 24.81 -13.38
N GLY A 263 26.51 25.03 -14.64
CA GLY A 263 27.37 24.79 -15.80
C GLY A 263 27.40 23.35 -16.32
N SER A 264 26.58 22.42 -15.76
CA SER A 264 26.57 21.02 -16.19
C SER A 264 25.95 20.79 -17.58
N PHE A 265 25.15 21.73 -18.07
CA PHE A 265 24.58 21.72 -19.43
C PHE A 265 24.22 23.15 -19.86
N THR A 266 23.92 23.33 -21.15
CA THR A 266 23.52 24.64 -21.69
C THR A 266 22.22 25.11 -21.04
N GLY A 267 22.26 26.19 -20.25
CA GLY A 267 21.12 26.71 -19.49
C GLY A 267 21.17 26.42 -17.98
N ALA A 268 22.15 25.66 -17.49
CA ALA A 268 22.36 25.44 -16.05
C ALA A 268 22.99 26.69 -15.38
N ALA A 269 22.19 27.75 -15.19
CA ALA A 269 22.65 29.02 -14.65
C ALA A 269 22.92 28.99 -13.13
N SER A 270 22.32 28.08 -12.39
CA SER A 270 22.47 27.92 -10.94
C SER A 270 22.40 26.45 -10.52
N ASP A 271 22.80 26.13 -9.29
CA ASP A 271 22.63 24.79 -8.70
C ASP A 271 21.13 24.51 -8.47
N ARG A 272 20.69 23.27 -8.72
CA ARG A 272 19.35 22.77 -8.41
C ARG A 272 19.43 21.55 -7.52
N ALA A 273 18.68 21.52 -6.43
CA ALA A 273 18.69 20.42 -5.45
C ALA A 273 18.12 19.10 -5.98
N GLY A 274 17.13 19.15 -6.87
CA GLY A 274 16.40 17.99 -7.37
C GLY A 274 15.29 17.50 -6.43
N LEU A 275 14.29 16.82 -7.01
CA LEU A 275 13.10 16.36 -6.25
C LEU A 275 13.42 15.24 -5.28
N LEU A 276 14.34 14.33 -5.63
CA LEU A 276 14.74 13.24 -4.73
C LEU A 276 15.35 13.79 -3.43
N ARG A 277 16.18 14.81 -3.52
CA ARG A 277 16.74 15.47 -2.32
C ARG A 277 15.67 16.21 -1.53
N THR A 278 14.74 16.86 -2.20
CA THR A 278 13.61 17.54 -1.55
C THR A 278 12.73 16.56 -0.77
N ALA A 279 12.57 15.32 -1.27
CA ALA A 279 11.77 14.28 -0.61
C ALA A 279 12.46 13.61 0.59
N HIS A 280 13.67 14.03 0.97
CA HIS A 280 14.44 13.43 2.07
C HIS A 280 13.60 13.32 3.36
N GLN A 281 13.65 12.14 4.03
CA GLN A 281 12.87 11.79 5.22
C GLN A 281 11.34 11.84 5.03
N GLY A 282 10.88 11.98 3.79
CA GLY A 282 9.47 12.06 3.40
C GLY A 282 9.05 10.97 2.42
N ALA A 283 8.20 11.33 1.49
CA ALA A 283 7.78 10.44 0.40
C ALA A 283 7.89 11.12 -0.96
N LEU A 284 8.34 10.35 -1.96
CA LEU A 284 8.37 10.73 -3.36
C LEU A 284 7.28 9.95 -4.10
N PHE A 285 6.32 10.65 -4.68
CA PHE A 285 5.33 10.06 -5.57
C PHE A 285 5.67 10.36 -7.03
N LEU A 286 6.00 9.31 -7.78
CA LEU A 286 6.24 9.37 -9.22
C LEU A 286 5.01 8.87 -9.96
N ASP A 287 4.17 9.81 -10.42
CA ASP A 287 3.02 9.44 -11.26
C ASP A 287 3.50 9.17 -12.69
N GLU A 288 2.91 8.17 -13.32
CA GLU A 288 3.27 7.66 -14.66
C GLU A 288 4.76 7.30 -14.78
N ILE A 289 5.27 6.49 -13.83
CA ILE A 289 6.69 6.09 -13.78
C ILE A 289 7.16 5.41 -15.06
N GLY A 290 6.27 4.74 -15.82
CA GLY A 290 6.58 4.14 -17.12
C GLY A 290 6.95 5.13 -18.22
N GLU A 291 6.82 6.46 -17.98
CA GLU A 291 7.23 7.51 -18.92
C GLU A 291 8.68 7.97 -18.72
N LEU A 292 9.37 7.49 -17.67
CA LEU A 292 10.78 7.81 -17.45
C LEU A 292 11.67 7.20 -18.55
N GLY A 293 12.69 7.93 -18.98
CA GLY A 293 13.74 7.40 -19.85
C GLY A 293 14.60 6.33 -19.16
N LEU A 294 15.25 5.48 -19.92
CA LEU A 294 16.06 4.37 -19.40
C LEU A 294 17.24 4.86 -18.53
N ASP A 295 17.77 6.03 -18.82
CA ASP A 295 18.86 6.62 -18.05
C ASP A 295 18.37 7.10 -16.67
N GLU A 296 17.22 7.79 -16.63
CA GLU A 296 16.58 8.20 -15.38
C GLU A 296 16.15 6.99 -14.54
N GLN A 297 15.69 5.91 -15.20
CA GLN A 297 15.35 4.66 -14.52
C GLN A 297 16.59 4.03 -13.84
N ALA A 298 17.77 4.04 -14.51
CA ALA A 298 19.03 3.54 -13.93
C ALA A 298 19.48 4.38 -12.72
N MET A 299 19.39 5.70 -12.84
CA MET A 299 19.73 6.62 -11.75
C MET A 299 18.77 6.47 -10.56
N LEU A 300 17.48 6.28 -10.83
CA LEU A 300 16.45 6.07 -9.81
C LEU A 300 16.68 4.76 -9.06
N LEU A 301 17.02 3.67 -9.76
CA LEU A 301 17.35 2.39 -9.13
C LEU A 301 18.47 2.57 -8.10
N LYS A 302 19.59 3.21 -8.49
CA LYS A 302 20.70 3.47 -7.57
C LYS A 302 20.24 4.29 -6.35
N ALA A 303 19.45 5.33 -6.58
CA ALA A 303 18.93 6.17 -5.49
C ALA A 303 18.03 5.41 -4.50
N ILE A 304 17.24 4.43 -4.97
CA ILE A 304 16.38 3.60 -4.11
C ILE A 304 17.20 2.58 -3.32
N GLU A 305 18.24 1.98 -3.93
CA GLU A 305 19.02 0.91 -3.31
C GLU A 305 20.06 1.45 -2.32
N GLU A 306 20.83 2.44 -2.77
CA GLU A 306 21.96 2.98 -2.01
C GLU A 306 21.58 4.20 -1.15
N LYS A 307 20.39 4.78 -1.37
CA LYS A 307 19.94 6.06 -0.78
C LYS A 307 20.90 7.22 -1.11
N ARG A 308 21.66 7.08 -2.18
CA ARG A 308 22.67 8.02 -2.67
C ARG A 308 22.62 8.11 -4.19
N PHE A 309 22.87 9.29 -4.71
CA PHE A 309 22.92 9.55 -6.14
C PHE A 309 23.79 10.78 -6.46
N PHE A 310 24.21 10.89 -7.71
CA PHE A 310 24.94 12.06 -8.19
C PHE A 310 23.97 13.03 -8.85
N PRO A 311 23.93 14.32 -8.42
CA PRO A 311 23.34 15.36 -9.25
C PRO A 311 24.07 15.48 -10.59
N VAL A 312 23.38 15.89 -11.63
CA VAL A 312 23.97 16.03 -12.97
C VAL A 312 25.16 16.98 -12.92
N GLY A 313 26.34 16.54 -13.41
CA GLY A 313 27.57 17.29 -13.39
C GLY A 313 28.20 17.48 -12.00
N ALA A 314 27.84 16.68 -11.01
CA ALA A 314 28.45 16.70 -9.69
C ALA A 314 29.36 15.49 -9.46
N ASP A 315 30.56 15.74 -8.86
CA ASP A 315 31.52 14.71 -8.46
C ASP A 315 31.26 14.15 -7.06
N LYS A 316 30.26 14.73 -6.32
CA LYS A 316 29.92 14.32 -4.97
C LYS A 316 28.51 13.75 -4.93
N GLU A 317 28.38 12.59 -4.30
CA GLU A 317 27.09 11.99 -4.02
C GLU A 317 26.27 12.81 -3.02
N VAL A 318 24.96 12.76 -3.18
CA VAL A 318 23.97 13.31 -2.25
C VAL A 318 23.20 12.15 -1.66
N GLU A 319 23.05 12.17 -0.33
CA GLU A 319 22.23 11.20 0.38
C GLU A 319 20.78 11.68 0.47
N SER A 320 19.83 10.78 0.18
CA SER A 320 18.41 11.03 0.38
C SER A 320 17.67 9.73 0.69
N ASP A 321 17.15 9.63 1.90
CA ASP A 321 16.27 8.53 2.34
C ASP A 321 14.81 8.98 2.20
N PHE A 322 14.08 8.43 1.25
CA PHE A 322 12.67 8.70 1.01
C PHE A 322 11.93 7.40 0.75
N GLN A 323 10.63 7.39 1.01
CA GLN A 323 9.77 6.30 0.55
C GLN A 323 9.28 6.58 -0.86
N LEU A 324 9.51 5.64 -1.78
CA LEU A 324 8.97 5.73 -3.13
C LEU A 324 7.54 5.19 -3.16
N ILE A 325 6.63 5.97 -3.74
CA ILE A 325 5.33 5.54 -4.21
C ILE A 325 5.31 5.80 -5.71
N ALA A 326 5.05 4.81 -6.53
CA ALA A 326 5.00 4.93 -7.98
C ALA A 326 3.58 4.70 -8.49
N GLY A 327 3.14 5.48 -9.46
CA GLY A 327 1.87 5.35 -10.15
C GLY A 327 2.06 5.05 -11.63
N THR A 328 1.24 4.20 -12.23
CA THR A 328 1.21 3.98 -13.68
C THR A 328 -0.14 3.44 -14.14
N HIS A 329 -0.50 3.73 -15.38
CA HIS A 329 -1.60 3.07 -16.08
C HIS A 329 -1.10 1.98 -17.06
N ARG A 330 0.23 1.90 -17.29
CA ARG A 330 0.87 0.97 -18.22
C ARG A 330 1.07 -0.41 -17.58
N ASP A 331 1.10 -1.43 -18.40
CA ASP A 331 1.64 -2.74 -18.03
C ASP A 331 3.17 -2.71 -18.10
N LEU A 332 3.82 -2.47 -16.95
CA LEU A 332 5.28 -2.40 -16.88
C LEU A 332 5.95 -3.74 -17.25
N ARG A 333 5.29 -4.89 -17.09
CA ARG A 333 5.83 -6.19 -17.52
C ARG A 333 5.99 -6.24 -19.04
N ARG A 334 4.98 -5.74 -19.75
CA ARG A 334 5.03 -5.59 -21.19
C ARG A 334 6.10 -4.58 -21.62
N ASP A 335 6.24 -3.47 -20.88
CA ASP A 335 7.29 -2.48 -21.15
C ASP A 335 8.69 -3.03 -20.91
N VAL A 336 8.89 -3.89 -19.91
CA VAL A 336 10.15 -4.65 -19.69
C VAL A 336 10.44 -5.56 -20.87
N ALA A 337 9.47 -6.37 -21.31
CA ALA A 337 9.63 -7.28 -22.44
C ALA A 337 9.97 -6.54 -23.75
N GLN A 338 9.55 -5.28 -23.89
CA GLN A 338 9.80 -4.43 -25.05
C GLN A 338 11.04 -3.51 -24.87
N GLY A 339 11.79 -3.65 -23.79
CA GLY A 339 12.99 -2.85 -23.51
C GLY A 339 12.72 -1.38 -23.21
N ARG A 340 11.48 -0.99 -22.92
CA ARG A 340 11.10 0.39 -22.54
C ARG A 340 11.20 0.66 -21.04
N PHE A 341 11.18 -0.41 -20.24
CA PHE A 341 11.37 -0.32 -18.79
C PHE A 341 12.45 -1.31 -18.36
N ARG A 342 13.31 -0.93 -17.41
CA ARG A 342 14.40 -1.78 -16.93
C ARG A 342 13.85 -2.87 -16.00
N GLU A 343 14.29 -4.09 -16.22
CA GLU A 343 13.90 -5.25 -15.42
C GLU A 343 14.35 -5.12 -13.95
N ASP A 344 15.57 -4.61 -13.72
CA ASP A 344 16.13 -4.42 -12.39
C ASP A 344 15.34 -3.39 -11.57
N LEU A 345 14.95 -2.25 -12.16
CA LEU A 345 14.09 -1.28 -11.51
C LEU A 345 12.70 -1.87 -11.23
N PHE A 346 12.12 -2.59 -12.20
CA PHE A 346 10.82 -3.24 -12.01
C PHE A 346 10.86 -4.21 -10.84
N ALA A 347 11.87 -5.07 -10.74
CA ALA A 347 12.04 -6.01 -9.63
C ALA A 347 12.11 -5.29 -8.26
N ARG A 348 12.72 -4.09 -8.23
CA ARG A 348 12.86 -3.31 -7.00
C ARG A 348 11.58 -2.63 -6.55
N ILE A 349 10.72 -2.18 -7.49
CA ILE A 349 9.48 -1.46 -7.17
C ILE A 349 8.25 -2.35 -7.10
N ASN A 350 8.30 -3.58 -7.61
CA ASN A 350 7.15 -4.50 -7.73
C ASN A 350 6.89 -5.32 -6.45
N LEU A 351 7.50 -4.99 -5.32
CA LEU A 351 7.29 -5.72 -4.07
C LEU A 351 5.85 -5.58 -3.56
N TRP A 352 5.35 -4.36 -3.51
CA TRP A 352 3.98 -4.02 -3.12
C TRP A 352 3.26 -3.39 -4.29
N THR A 353 2.58 -4.22 -5.08
CA THR A 353 1.84 -3.75 -6.26
C THR A 353 0.34 -3.88 -6.04
N TYR A 354 -0.37 -2.77 -6.25
CA TYR A 354 -1.81 -2.67 -6.07
C TYR A 354 -2.49 -2.20 -7.35
N ASP A 355 -3.42 -3.03 -7.83
CA ASP A 355 -4.24 -2.72 -9.00
C ASP A 355 -5.54 -2.03 -8.55
N LEU A 356 -5.64 -0.73 -8.82
CA LEU A 356 -6.78 0.09 -8.49
C LEU A 356 -7.86 -0.04 -9.56
N PRO A 357 -9.05 -0.58 -9.22
CA PRO A 357 -10.11 -0.74 -10.19
C PRO A 357 -10.64 0.62 -10.65
N GLY A 358 -10.96 0.71 -11.94
CA GLY A 358 -11.66 1.85 -12.50
C GLY A 358 -13.10 1.97 -11.98
N LEU A 359 -13.72 3.12 -12.21
CA LEU A 359 -15.07 3.40 -11.70
C LEU A 359 -16.11 2.47 -12.30
N ALA A 360 -15.98 2.12 -13.59
CA ALA A 360 -16.88 1.18 -14.25
C ALA A 360 -16.84 -0.24 -13.64
N GLN A 361 -15.74 -0.62 -13.00
CA GLN A 361 -15.58 -1.93 -12.33
C GLN A 361 -16.16 -1.96 -10.90
N ARG A 362 -16.59 -0.81 -10.38
CA ARG A 362 -17.21 -0.67 -9.06
C ARG A 362 -18.40 0.30 -9.08
N PRO A 363 -19.44 -0.03 -9.85
CA PRO A 363 -20.61 0.84 -10.05
C PRO A 363 -21.35 1.15 -8.75
N GLU A 364 -21.29 0.28 -7.73
CA GLU A 364 -21.87 0.48 -6.41
C GLU A 364 -21.24 1.65 -5.64
N ASP A 365 -20.01 2.04 -5.99
CA ASP A 365 -19.31 3.16 -5.35
C ASP A 365 -19.64 4.51 -5.99
N ILE A 366 -20.36 4.54 -7.11
CA ILE A 366 -20.72 5.79 -7.81
C ILE A 366 -21.61 6.66 -6.93
N GLU A 367 -22.63 6.09 -6.31
CA GLU A 367 -23.57 6.83 -5.47
C GLU A 367 -22.92 7.52 -4.28
N PRO A 368 -22.12 6.84 -3.42
CA PRO A 368 -21.45 7.51 -2.31
C PRO A 368 -20.42 8.56 -2.78
N ASN A 369 -19.76 8.34 -3.92
CA ASN A 369 -18.86 9.34 -4.49
C ASN A 369 -19.61 10.55 -5.07
N LEU A 370 -20.79 10.37 -5.66
CA LEU A 370 -21.67 11.44 -6.10
C LEU A 370 -22.05 12.36 -4.94
N ASP A 371 -22.48 11.75 -3.81
CA ASP A 371 -22.86 12.51 -2.62
C ASP A 371 -21.68 13.27 -2.03
N HIS A 372 -20.50 12.64 -1.99
CA HIS A 372 -19.28 13.28 -1.54
C HIS A 372 -18.88 14.48 -2.43
N LEU A 373 -18.92 14.33 -3.76
CA LEU A 373 -18.60 15.40 -4.70
C LEU A 373 -19.58 16.58 -4.60
N LEU A 374 -20.87 16.30 -4.38
CA LEU A 374 -21.86 17.37 -4.14
C LEU A 374 -21.59 18.11 -2.83
N ALA A 375 -21.19 17.39 -1.78
CA ALA A 375 -20.83 18.00 -0.49
C ALA A 375 -19.57 18.87 -0.62
N LEU A 376 -18.54 18.41 -1.36
CA LEU A 376 -17.34 19.20 -1.65
C LEU A 376 -17.70 20.48 -2.44
N HIS A 377 -18.49 20.34 -3.51
CA HIS A 377 -18.94 21.49 -4.30
C HIS A 377 -19.72 22.51 -3.45
N ALA A 378 -20.55 22.03 -2.53
CA ALA A 378 -21.29 22.91 -1.62
C ALA A 378 -20.36 23.65 -0.65
N ALA A 379 -19.31 22.99 -0.14
CA ALA A 379 -18.33 23.60 0.75
C ALA A 379 -17.47 24.66 0.03
N GLU A 380 -17.02 24.38 -1.20
CA GLU A 380 -16.19 25.29 -2.00
C GLU A 380 -16.94 26.52 -2.51
N ASN A 381 -18.20 26.33 -2.93
CA ASN A 381 -18.99 27.39 -3.57
C ASN A 381 -20.03 28.01 -2.64
N HIS A 382 -20.09 27.60 -1.37
CA HIS A 382 -21.10 28.05 -0.39
C HIS A 382 -22.55 27.95 -0.89
N ARG A 383 -22.80 26.98 -1.78
CA ARG A 383 -24.10 26.76 -2.43
C ARG A 383 -24.48 25.29 -2.37
N VAL A 384 -25.54 24.97 -1.65
CA VAL A 384 -26.06 23.60 -1.57
C VAL A 384 -26.86 23.30 -2.85
N VAL A 385 -26.42 22.22 -3.54
CA VAL A 385 -27.09 21.71 -4.74
C VAL A 385 -27.62 20.32 -4.46
N ARG A 386 -28.83 20.01 -4.91
CA ARG A 386 -29.48 18.71 -4.70
C ARG A 386 -30.20 18.25 -5.97
N PHE A 387 -30.14 16.95 -6.20
CA PHE A 387 -31.00 16.31 -7.19
C PHE A 387 -32.46 16.27 -6.71
N ASN A 388 -33.45 16.43 -7.61
CA ASN A 388 -34.77 15.89 -7.34
C ASN A 388 -34.75 14.34 -7.46
N ALA A 389 -35.72 13.67 -6.85
CA ALA A 389 -35.71 12.19 -6.74
C ALA A 389 -35.65 11.50 -8.11
N GLU A 390 -36.39 11.97 -9.08
CA GLU A 390 -36.43 11.42 -10.43
C GLU A 390 -35.10 11.62 -11.18
N ALA A 391 -34.52 12.82 -11.08
CA ALA A 391 -33.23 13.12 -11.69
C ALA A 391 -32.10 12.28 -11.09
N ARG A 392 -32.10 12.08 -9.75
CA ARG A 392 -31.13 11.19 -9.08
C ARG A 392 -31.24 9.77 -9.60
N THR A 393 -32.47 9.25 -9.68
CA THR A 393 -32.74 7.90 -10.15
C THR A 393 -32.29 7.73 -11.61
N ALA A 394 -32.58 8.71 -12.47
CA ALA A 394 -32.17 8.70 -13.88
C ALA A 394 -30.64 8.72 -14.01
N TYR A 395 -29.97 9.61 -13.27
CA TYR A 395 -28.51 9.72 -13.29
C TYR A 395 -27.83 8.43 -12.81
N LEU A 396 -28.23 7.91 -11.64
CA LEU A 396 -27.64 6.69 -11.08
C LEU A 396 -27.89 5.46 -11.95
N ARG A 397 -29.06 5.34 -12.54
CA ARG A 397 -29.37 4.25 -13.49
C ARG A 397 -28.41 4.27 -14.67
N PHE A 398 -28.16 5.42 -15.28
CA PHE A 398 -27.18 5.57 -16.35
C PHE A 398 -25.76 5.32 -15.84
N ALA A 399 -25.37 6.01 -14.76
CA ALA A 399 -24.01 6.01 -14.24
C ALA A 399 -23.51 4.61 -13.82
N GLN A 400 -24.42 3.74 -13.38
CA GLN A 400 -24.16 2.36 -12.95
C GLN A 400 -24.37 1.33 -14.08
N SER A 401 -24.83 1.76 -15.26
CA SER A 401 -25.06 0.87 -16.39
C SER A 401 -23.78 0.56 -17.15
N SER A 402 -23.82 -0.49 -17.97
CA SER A 402 -22.71 -0.86 -18.87
C SER A 402 -22.44 0.18 -19.97
N GLU A 403 -23.37 1.12 -20.22
CA GLU A 403 -23.15 2.24 -21.13
C GLU A 403 -22.16 3.28 -20.58
N ALA A 404 -22.07 3.38 -19.25
CA ALA A 404 -21.23 4.35 -18.56
C ALA A 404 -19.82 3.82 -18.40
N ILE A 405 -19.01 3.96 -19.43
CA ILE A 405 -17.65 3.40 -19.50
C ILE A 405 -16.62 4.15 -18.63
N TRP A 406 -16.93 5.35 -18.19
CA TRP A 406 -16.09 6.15 -17.28
C TRP A 406 -14.60 6.13 -17.63
N ARG A 407 -14.23 6.48 -18.86
CA ARG A 407 -12.83 6.43 -19.34
C ARG A 407 -11.87 7.22 -18.47
N GLY A 408 -12.25 8.40 -18.06
CA GLY A 408 -11.51 9.25 -17.12
C GLY A 408 -11.82 8.96 -15.65
N ASN A 409 -12.60 7.91 -15.35
CA ASN A 409 -12.95 7.46 -14.00
C ASN A 409 -13.50 8.60 -13.11
N PHE A 410 -12.88 8.86 -11.94
CA PHE A 410 -13.31 9.93 -11.04
C PHE A 410 -13.16 11.34 -11.62
N ARG A 411 -12.27 11.52 -12.60
CA ARG A 411 -12.15 12.80 -13.31
C ARG A 411 -13.41 13.10 -14.11
N ASP A 412 -13.97 12.10 -14.80
CA ASP A 412 -15.22 12.22 -15.55
C ASP A 412 -16.40 12.46 -14.60
N LEU A 413 -16.48 11.66 -13.51
CA LEU A 413 -17.55 11.80 -12.52
C LEU A 413 -17.54 13.20 -11.88
N SER A 414 -16.36 13.68 -11.44
CA SER A 414 -16.19 14.99 -10.84
C SER A 414 -16.59 16.11 -11.82
N ALA A 415 -16.14 16.01 -13.07
CA ALA A 415 -16.51 16.99 -14.11
C ALA A 415 -18.02 16.99 -14.41
N SER A 416 -18.67 15.81 -14.42
CA SER A 416 -20.11 15.68 -14.60
C SER A 416 -20.87 16.33 -13.45
N VAL A 417 -20.48 16.02 -12.20
CA VAL A 417 -21.10 16.61 -11.00
C VAL A 417 -20.92 18.13 -10.97
N THR A 418 -19.73 18.64 -11.29
CA THR A 418 -19.45 20.06 -11.36
C THR A 418 -20.35 20.76 -12.38
N ARG A 419 -20.52 20.18 -13.58
CA ARG A 419 -21.42 20.76 -14.61
C ARG A 419 -22.87 20.77 -14.15
N LEU A 420 -23.35 19.64 -13.61
CA LEU A 420 -24.72 19.55 -13.07
C LEU A 420 -24.95 20.57 -11.95
N ALA A 421 -24.00 20.71 -11.04
CA ALA A 421 -24.12 21.64 -9.92
C ALA A 421 -24.05 23.10 -10.35
N THR A 422 -23.22 23.43 -11.34
CA THR A 422 -23.07 24.77 -11.87
C THR A 422 -24.34 25.22 -12.61
N LEU A 423 -24.93 24.34 -13.42
CA LEU A 423 -26.11 24.62 -14.24
C LEU A 423 -27.44 24.43 -13.51
N ALA A 424 -27.41 24.04 -12.23
CA ALA A 424 -28.61 23.81 -11.43
C ALA A 424 -29.29 25.14 -11.05
N ASP A 425 -30.41 25.48 -11.67
CA ASP A 425 -31.20 26.63 -11.31
C ASP A 425 -31.81 26.51 -9.91
N GLY A 426 -31.68 27.55 -9.09
CA GLY A 426 -32.14 27.51 -7.70
C GLY A 426 -31.55 26.40 -6.83
N GLY A 427 -30.39 25.80 -7.22
CA GLY A 427 -29.75 24.72 -6.50
C GLY A 427 -30.43 23.36 -6.67
N ARG A 428 -31.31 23.19 -7.67
CA ARG A 428 -31.99 21.92 -7.98
C ARG A 428 -31.57 21.36 -9.33
N ILE A 429 -31.07 20.12 -9.32
CA ILE A 429 -30.75 19.36 -10.53
C ILE A 429 -32.05 18.67 -10.97
N ALA A 430 -32.61 19.12 -12.10
CA ALA A 430 -33.81 18.56 -12.69
C ALA A 430 -33.51 17.46 -13.72
N VAL A 431 -34.52 16.68 -14.11
CA VAL A 431 -34.38 15.56 -15.07
C VAL A 431 -33.83 16.03 -16.41
N ALA A 432 -34.32 17.13 -16.95
CA ALA A 432 -33.85 17.67 -18.23
C ALA A 432 -32.35 17.99 -18.25
N LEU A 433 -31.80 18.48 -17.12
CA LEU A 433 -30.37 18.74 -16.99
C LEU A 433 -29.56 17.45 -16.95
N VAL A 434 -30.06 16.43 -16.27
CA VAL A 434 -29.45 15.10 -16.23
C VAL A 434 -29.44 14.45 -17.62
N GLU A 435 -30.55 14.52 -18.36
CA GLU A 435 -30.63 13.99 -19.73
C GLU A 435 -29.64 14.67 -20.68
N ALA A 436 -29.50 15.99 -20.58
CA ALA A 436 -28.51 16.75 -21.34
C ALA A 436 -27.08 16.33 -20.99
N GLU A 437 -26.77 16.11 -19.71
CA GLU A 437 -25.45 15.63 -19.28
C GLU A 437 -25.17 14.18 -19.73
N ILE A 438 -26.16 13.29 -19.65
CA ILE A 438 -26.04 11.92 -20.16
C ILE A 438 -25.77 11.92 -21.68
N ALA A 439 -26.49 12.74 -22.43
CA ALA A 439 -26.26 12.89 -23.88
C ALA A 439 -24.83 13.40 -24.16
N ARG A 440 -24.35 14.34 -23.36
CA ARG A 440 -22.98 14.86 -23.44
C ARG A 440 -21.94 13.79 -23.14
N LEU A 441 -22.08 13.01 -22.06
CA LEU A 441 -21.16 11.92 -21.70
C LEU A 441 -21.11 10.88 -22.79
N ARG A 442 -22.27 10.47 -23.33
CA ARG A 442 -22.36 9.56 -24.48
C ARG A 442 -21.61 10.10 -25.70
N TRP A 443 -21.76 11.38 -25.98
CA TRP A 443 -21.08 12.04 -27.11
C TRP A 443 -19.56 12.05 -26.89
N LEU A 444 -19.08 12.45 -25.73
CA LEU A 444 -17.65 12.49 -25.38
C LEU A 444 -17.02 11.10 -25.54
N TRP A 445 -17.63 10.08 -24.95
CA TRP A 445 -17.07 8.73 -24.99
C TRP A 445 -17.13 8.06 -26.37
N LYS A 446 -18.06 8.48 -27.25
CA LYS A 446 -18.09 8.02 -28.64
C LYS A 446 -16.99 8.65 -29.49
N HIS A 447 -16.67 9.91 -29.27
CA HIS A 447 -15.73 10.65 -30.12
C HIS A 447 -14.27 10.50 -29.70
N GLU A 448 -14.00 10.26 -28.43
CA GLU A 448 -12.65 9.95 -27.95
C GLU A 448 -12.16 8.55 -28.38
N GLY A 449 -13.07 7.68 -28.81
CA GLY A 449 -12.75 6.37 -29.38
C GLY A 449 -12.18 6.40 -30.79
N THR A 450 -12.29 7.53 -31.51
CA THR A 450 -11.80 7.67 -32.89
C THR A 450 -10.40 8.29 -32.99
N GLY A 451 -9.80 8.72 -31.88
CA GLY A 451 -8.48 9.41 -31.85
C GLY A 451 -7.29 8.64 -31.31
N ALA A 452 -7.46 7.54 -30.57
CA ALA A 452 -6.34 6.88 -29.91
C ALA A 452 -6.53 5.39 -29.59
N SER A 453 -7.30 4.65 -30.37
CA SER A 453 -7.34 3.18 -30.26
C SER A 453 -7.56 2.56 -31.62
N VAL A 454 -6.59 2.69 -32.49
CA VAL A 454 -6.36 1.77 -33.59
C VAL A 454 -5.10 1.00 -33.24
N ALA A 455 -5.19 0.10 -32.31
CA ALA A 455 -4.27 -1.04 -32.16
C ALA A 455 -4.71 -1.86 -30.93
N ALA A 456 -5.38 -2.95 -31.17
CA ALA A 456 -5.07 -4.22 -30.51
C ALA A 456 -6.17 -5.28 -30.51
N ASP A 457 -7.23 -5.26 -31.38
CA ASP A 457 -8.08 -6.45 -31.46
C ASP A 457 -8.73 -6.74 -32.84
N ASP A 458 -8.34 -6.04 -33.91
CA ASP A 458 -8.70 -6.45 -35.28
C ASP A 458 -7.43 -6.43 -36.14
N GLU A 459 -6.51 -7.30 -35.84
CA GLU A 459 -5.39 -7.60 -36.74
C GLU A 459 -6.02 -8.31 -37.99
N VAL A 460 -6.11 -7.56 -39.10
CA VAL A 460 -6.57 -8.12 -40.34
C VAL A 460 -5.52 -9.13 -40.79
N ASP A 461 -5.82 -10.42 -40.67
CA ASP A 461 -4.95 -11.46 -41.20
C ASP A 461 -4.96 -11.42 -42.72
N LEU A 462 -4.06 -10.60 -43.29
CA LEU A 462 -3.90 -10.46 -44.74
C LEU A 462 -3.35 -11.73 -45.39
N GLU A 463 -2.61 -12.54 -44.62
CA GLU A 463 -2.07 -13.81 -45.13
C GLU A 463 -3.18 -14.83 -45.33
N ALA A 464 -4.14 -14.93 -44.41
CA ALA A 464 -5.35 -15.76 -44.59
C ALA A 464 -6.22 -15.27 -45.74
N LEU A 465 -6.32 -13.95 -45.98
CA LEU A 465 -7.10 -13.38 -47.07
C LEU A 465 -6.48 -13.57 -48.45
N LEU A 466 -5.17 -13.45 -48.60
CA LEU A 466 -4.45 -13.43 -49.88
C LEU A 466 -3.84 -14.80 -50.25
N GLY A 467 -3.49 -15.61 -49.23
CA GLY A 467 -2.61 -16.76 -49.30
C GLY A 467 -1.14 -16.40 -49.24
N GLU A 468 -0.31 -17.35 -48.74
CA GLU A 468 1.10 -17.17 -48.42
C GLU A 468 1.95 -16.59 -49.57
N GLU A 469 1.78 -17.11 -50.80
CA GLU A 469 2.56 -16.64 -51.96
C GLU A 469 2.29 -15.16 -52.30
N ARG A 470 1.01 -14.76 -52.30
CA ARG A 470 0.63 -13.37 -52.62
C ARG A 470 0.98 -12.40 -51.49
N PHE A 471 0.82 -12.83 -50.25
CA PHE A 471 1.20 -12.03 -49.10
C PHE A 471 2.72 -11.77 -49.09
N ALA A 472 3.54 -12.78 -49.37
CA ALA A 472 5.00 -12.63 -49.43
C ALA A 472 5.45 -11.70 -50.58
N ALA A 473 4.68 -11.61 -51.66
CA ALA A 473 4.99 -10.77 -52.82
C ALA A 473 4.58 -9.28 -52.66
N LEU A 474 3.88 -8.92 -51.58
CA LEU A 474 3.47 -7.53 -51.34
C LEU A 474 4.56 -6.74 -50.58
N ASP A 475 4.87 -5.54 -51.07
CA ASP A 475 5.70 -4.58 -50.35
C ASP A 475 5.01 -4.10 -49.04
N LEU A 476 5.83 -3.67 -48.06
CA LEU A 476 5.32 -3.17 -46.78
C LEU A 476 4.28 -2.04 -46.96
N PHE A 477 4.49 -1.16 -47.92
CA PHE A 477 3.59 -0.06 -48.24
C PHE A 477 2.21 -0.59 -48.70
N ASP A 478 2.18 -1.55 -49.60
CA ASP A 478 0.93 -2.15 -50.13
C ASP A 478 0.22 -2.97 -49.03
N ARG A 479 0.96 -3.65 -48.13
CA ARG A 479 0.39 -4.36 -46.97
C ARG A 479 -0.34 -3.39 -46.02
N LEU A 480 0.31 -2.30 -45.60
CA LEU A 480 -0.26 -1.30 -44.71
C LEU A 480 -1.51 -0.63 -45.34
N GLN A 481 -1.44 -0.31 -46.65
CA GLN A 481 -2.54 0.30 -47.35
C GLN A 481 -3.72 -0.66 -47.51
N LEU A 482 -3.46 -1.93 -47.85
CA LEU A 482 -4.48 -2.95 -47.98
C LEU A 482 -5.16 -3.26 -46.66
N GLU A 483 -4.38 -3.37 -45.57
CA GLU A 483 -4.91 -3.56 -44.21
C GLU A 483 -5.89 -2.44 -43.84
N ALA A 484 -5.51 -1.18 -44.05
CA ALA A 484 -6.38 -0.04 -43.80
C ALA A 484 -7.67 -0.09 -44.65
N VAL A 485 -7.59 -0.50 -45.90
CA VAL A 485 -8.75 -0.64 -46.79
C VAL A 485 -9.67 -1.78 -46.36
N VAL A 486 -9.13 -2.96 -46.01
CA VAL A 486 -9.92 -4.12 -45.54
C VAL A 486 -10.62 -3.77 -44.22
N ARG A 487 -9.96 -3.09 -43.30
CA ARG A 487 -10.53 -2.64 -42.02
C ARG A 487 -11.75 -1.72 -42.23
N VAL A 488 -11.75 -0.85 -43.22
CA VAL A 488 -12.91 -0.02 -43.59
C VAL A 488 -14.01 -0.82 -44.30
N CYS A 489 -13.64 -1.82 -45.08
CA CYS A 489 -14.59 -2.65 -45.84
C CYS A 489 -15.39 -3.60 -44.95
N ARG A 490 -14.79 -4.20 -43.91
CA ARG A 490 -15.43 -5.20 -43.05
C ARG A 490 -16.73 -4.71 -42.39
N PRO A 491 -16.78 -3.53 -41.72
CA PRO A 491 -18.01 -3.03 -41.10
C PRO A 491 -19.00 -2.41 -42.09
N ALA A 492 -18.61 -2.16 -43.34
CA ALA A 492 -19.46 -1.46 -44.31
C ALA A 492 -20.53 -2.38 -44.88
N ARG A 493 -21.75 -1.87 -45.01
CA ARG A 493 -22.91 -2.62 -45.57
C ARG A 493 -22.84 -2.82 -47.08
N SER A 494 -22.05 -2.02 -47.77
CA SER A 494 -21.91 -2.09 -49.23
C SER A 494 -20.59 -1.50 -49.72
N LEU A 495 -20.16 -1.93 -50.92
CA LEU A 495 -18.99 -1.40 -51.62
C LEU A 495 -19.07 0.14 -51.80
N SER A 496 -20.30 0.67 -52.00
CA SER A 496 -20.53 2.11 -52.12
C SER A 496 -20.33 2.86 -50.82
N GLU A 497 -20.65 2.26 -49.67
CA GLU A 497 -20.47 2.84 -48.37
C GLU A 497 -18.97 2.90 -47.98
N ALA A 498 -18.27 1.78 -48.15
CA ALA A 498 -16.82 1.71 -47.92
C ALA A 498 -16.06 2.66 -48.87
N GLY A 499 -16.44 2.71 -50.15
CA GLY A 499 -15.84 3.64 -51.10
C GLY A 499 -16.03 5.12 -50.72
N ARG A 500 -17.21 5.49 -50.23
CA ARG A 500 -17.44 6.86 -49.72
C ARG A 500 -16.55 7.25 -48.53
N GLN A 501 -16.32 6.32 -47.61
CA GLN A 501 -15.45 6.54 -46.47
C GLN A 501 -13.98 6.66 -46.87
N LEU A 502 -13.50 5.76 -47.74
CA LEU A 502 -12.10 5.71 -48.16
C LEU A 502 -11.70 6.90 -49.06
N PHE A 503 -12.62 7.43 -49.88
CA PHE A 503 -12.33 8.45 -50.89
C PHE A 503 -12.94 9.83 -50.57
N GLN A 504 -13.30 10.11 -49.30
CA GLN A 504 -14.01 11.31 -48.88
C GLN A 504 -13.34 12.61 -49.32
N ALA A 505 -12.02 12.75 -49.16
CA ALA A 505 -11.28 13.96 -49.52
C ALA A 505 -11.18 14.15 -51.03
N SER A 506 -10.91 13.09 -51.80
CA SER A 506 -10.77 13.16 -53.25
C SER A 506 -12.10 13.26 -54.03
N ARG A 507 -13.22 12.98 -53.38
CA ARG A 507 -14.57 13.10 -53.91
C ARG A 507 -14.96 14.54 -54.22
N THR A 508 -14.53 15.49 -53.39
CA THR A 508 -14.82 16.93 -53.52
C THR A 508 -14.09 17.58 -54.71
N GLN A 509 -13.09 16.91 -55.25
CA GLN A 509 -12.24 17.46 -56.33
C GLN A 509 -12.53 16.89 -57.70
N ARG A 510 -13.55 16.02 -57.89
CA ARG A 510 -13.85 15.32 -59.14
C ARG A 510 -15.24 15.62 -59.65
N SER A 511 -15.34 15.77 -60.98
CA SER A 511 -16.60 16.02 -61.70
C SER A 511 -17.49 14.78 -61.83
N VAL A 512 -16.94 13.56 -61.80
CA VAL A 512 -17.67 12.31 -61.80
C VAL A 512 -17.21 11.44 -60.64
N VAL A 513 -18.15 11.11 -59.75
CA VAL A 513 -17.89 10.36 -58.52
C VAL A 513 -18.43 8.95 -58.65
N ASN A 514 -17.52 7.96 -58.79
CA ASN A 514 -17.86 6.55 -58.71
C ASN A 514 -16.88 5.82 -57.76
N ASP A 515 -17.10 6.04 -56.49
CA ASP A 515 -16.21 5.54 -55.43
C ASP A 515 -16.30 4.02 -55.26
N ALA A 516 -17.44 3.43 -55.58
CA ALA A 516 -17.63 1.96 -55.60
C ALA A 516 -16.78 1.27 -56.69
N ASP A 517 -16.71 1.86 -57.88
CA ASP A 517 -15.89 1.30 -58.96
C ASP A 517 -14.38 1.47 -58.66
N ARG A 518 -14.00 2.58 -58.05
CA ARG A 518 -12.60 2.80 -57.62
C ARG A 518 -12.17 1.76 -56.58
N LEU A 519 -13.00 1.50 -55.58
CA LEU A 519 -12.73 0.49 -54.58
C LEU A 519 -12.70 -0.92 -55.17
N ARG A 520 -13.63 -1.24 -56.07
CA ARG A 520 -13.64 -2.52 -56.77
C ARG A 520 -12.36 -2.76 -57.58
N LYS A 521 -11.88 -1.74 -58.31
CA LYS A 521 -10.62 -1.82 -59.09
C LYS A 521 -9.40 -1.96 -58.18
N TYR A 522 -9.39 -1.28 -57.02
CA TYR A 522 -8.32 -1.43 -56.06
C TYR A 522 -8.26 -2.85 -55.45
N LEU A 523 -9.41 -3.37 -55.02
CA LEU A 523 -9.49 -4.75 -54.49
C LEU A 523 -9.07 -5.77 -55.53
N ALA A 524 -9.56 -5.63 -56.77
CA ALA A 524 -9.19 -6.50 -57.90
C ALA A 524 -7.67 -6.47 -58.19
N LYS A 525 -7.02 -5.30 -58.11
CA LYS A 525 -5.57 -5.17 -58.25
C LYS A 525 -4.82 -5.99 -57.19
N MET A 526 -5.37 -6.06 -55.99
CA MET A 526 -4.79 -6.84 -54.85
C MET A 526 -5.25 -8.31 -54.88
N GLY A 527 -6.02 -8.74 -55.89
CA GLY A 527 -6.51 -10.12 -56.05
C GLY A 527 -7.65 -10.46 -55.08
N LEU A 528 -8.38 -9.46 -54.61
CA LEU A 528 -9.52 -9.59 -53.73
C LEU A 528 -10.81 -9.11 -54.41
N ASP A 529 -11.94 -9.64 -53.94
CA ASP A 529 -13.26 -9.13 -54.28
C ASP A 529 -14.03 -8.71 -53.02
N TRP A 530 -15.15 -8.03 -53.21
CA TRP A 530 -15.98 -7.55 -52.10
C TRP A 530 -16.52 -8.69 -51.24
N ALA A 531 -16.94 -9.81 -51.86
CA ALA A 531 -17.51 -10.93 -51.14
C ALA A 531 -16.48 -11.55 -50.16
N ARG A 532 -15.23 -11.67 -50.61
CA ARG A 532 -14.14 -12.23 -49.79
C ARG A 532 -13.74 -11.34 -48.63
N VAL A 533 -13.76 -10.00 -48.80
CA VAL A 533 -13.42 -9.04 -47.77
C VAL A 533 -14.56 -8.83 -46.75
N SER A 534 -15.83 -8.98 -47.19
CA SER A 534 -17.02 -8.83 -46.34
C SER A 534 -17.49 -10.12 -45.66
N ALA A 535 -17.04 -11.30 -46.11
CA ALA A 535 -17.47 -12.60 -45.57
C ALA A 535 -16.99 -12.90 -44.16
N ASP A 536 -15.82 -12.38 -43.76
CA ASP A 536 -15.23 -12.55 -42.44
C ASP A 536 -15.94 -11.72 -41.32
N ALA A 537 -16.92 -10.90 -41.68
CA ALA A 537 -17.62 -10.00 -40.73
C ALA A 537 -19.01 -10.51 -40.29
N ARG A 538 -19.41 -11.72 -40.67
CA ARG A 538 -20.69 -12.31 -40.20
C ARG A 538 -20.41 -13.52 -39.33
N PRO A 539 -20.90 -13.50 -38.03
CA PRO A 539 -20.81 -14.64 -37.12
C PRO A 539 -21.60 -15.84 -37.62
#